data_3c541b30ba6c3f127f6facbd2d8ef62d
#
_entry.id   3c541b30ba6c3f127f6facbd2d8ef62d
#
_cell.length_a   1.000
_cell.length_b   1.000
_cell.length_c   1.000
_cell.angle_alpha   90.00
_cell.angle_beta   90.00
_cell.angle_gamma   90.00
#
_symmetry.space_group_name_H-M   'P 1'
#
loop_
_entity.id
_entity.type
_entity.pdbx_description
1 polymer ?
#
loop_
_entity_poly.entity_id
_entity_poly.type
_entity_poly.pdbx_seq_one_letter_code
_entity_poly.pdbx_strand_id
1 'polypeptide(L)'
;MSALASRLSSPRFQRRLLWIGGSVLALGGIAATIAFLWTGPKPKPAPPFVPKQAQVAPKERTVPFDPAAKEVGERFIETAVQRKNLEESYHLVAPALRGGFSLKQWKTGAIPVIPYPADTSRAAPVKIDYSYENKALLVVLLLPKHGTHVKPQTFLLGLSAFGKGKNRHWLVDYWAPFGAPKIPQG
;
A
#
# COMPACT_ATOMS: atom_id res chain seq x y z
N MET A 1 36.90 25.07 65.14
CA MET A 1 36.15 24.70 63.92
C MET A 1 36.04 23.20 63.68
N SER A 2 36.28 22.32 64.68
CA SER A 2 36.37 20.87 64.46
C SER A 2 35.09 20.05 64.78
N ALA A 3 34.04 20.64 65.35
CA ALA A 3 32.85 19.91 65.79
C ALA A 3 31.78 19.71 64.71
N LEU A 4 31.84 20.46 63.62
CA LEU A 4 30.87 20.35 62.50
C LEU A 4 31.24 19.22 61.51
N ALA A 5 32.56 18.99 61.32
CA ALA A 5 33.04 17.97 60.38
C ALA A 5 32.75 16.52 60.85
N SER A 6 32.73 16.26 62.14
CA SER A 6 32.48 14.92 62.71
C SER A 6 31.00 14.47 62.66
N ARG A 7 30.06 15.40 62.53
CA ARG A 7 28.63 15.07 62.39
C ARG A 7 28.22 14.69 60.97
N LEU A 8 28.99 15.14 59.95
CA LEU A 8 28.71 14.86 58.54
C LEU A 8 29.15 13.45 58.10
N SER A 9 30.07 12.81 58.87
CA SER A 9 30.65 11.51 58.51
C SER A 9 29.92 10.32 59.18
N SER A 10 28.81 10.53 59.95
CA SER A 10 28.10 9.42 60.57
C SER A 10 27.26 8.68 59.53
N PRO A 11 27.31 7.32 59.48
CA PRO A 11 26.56 6.53 58.47
C PRO A 11 25.05 6.68 58.59
N ARG A 12 24.55 7.09 59.74
CA ARG A 12 23.14 7.40 59.98
C ARG A 12 22.69 8.72 59.38
N PHE A 13 23.59 9.71 59.35
CA PHE A 13 23.34 11.02 58.73
C PHE A 13 23.36 10.92 57.20
N GLN A 14 24.30 10.17 56.67
CA GLN A 14 24.38 9.92 55.19
C GLN A 14 23.15 9.18 54.69
N ARG A 15 22.66 8.16 55.40
CA ARG A 15 21.40 7.47 55.03
C ARG A 15 20.21 8.44 55.02
N ARG A 16 20.09 9.31 56.05
CA ARG A 16 18.97 10.28 56.07
C ARG A 16 19.09 11.32 54.99
N LEU A 17 20.30 11.76 54.65
CA LEU A 17 20.53 12.71 53.54
C LEU A 17 20.11 12.11 52.20
N LEU A 18 20.40 10.84 51.95
CA LEU A 18 20.00 10.14 50.73
C LEU A 18 18.45 10.01 50.64
N TRP A 19 17.77 9.75 51.74
CA TRP A 19 16.30 9.68 51.77
C TRP A 19 15.65 11.03 51.55
N ILE A 20 16.18 12.10 52.17
CA ILE A 20 15.67 13.45 52.00
C ILE A 20 15.95 13.94 50.56
N GLY A 21 17.16 13.72 50.04
CA GLY A 21 17.49 14.07 48.67
C GLY A 21 16.67 13.36 47.64
N GLY A 22 16.44 12.05 47.80
CA GLY A 22 15.58 11.24 46.94
C GLY A 22 14.11 11.70 46.96
N SER A 23 13.59 12.05 48.12
CA SER A 23 12.22 12.53 48.26
C SER A 23 12.00 13.90 47.59
N VAL A 24 12.97 14.81 47.74
CA VAL A 24 12.91 16.14 47.07
C VAL A 24 12.96 16.01 45.57
N LEU A 25 13.82 15.13 45.03
CA LEU A 25 13.89 14.87 43.59
C LEU A 25 12.60 14.23 43.07
N ALA A 26 12.03 13.29 43.79
CA ALA A 26 10.78 12.65 43.37
C ALA A 26 9.60 13.65 43.37
N LEU A 27 9.46 14.45 44.42
CA LEU A 27 8.43 15.50 44.47
C LEU A 27 8.63 16.59 43.43
N GLY A 28 9.89 17.00 43.16
CA GLY A 28 10.21 17.96 42.13
C GLY A 28 9.89 17.41 40.70
N GLY A 29 10.18 16.14 40.45
CA GLY A 29 9.83 15.46 39.21
C GLY A 29 8.32 15.39 38.98
N ILE A 30 7.54 15.02 40.02
CA ILE A 30 6.09 14.98 39.95
C ILE A 30 5.50 16.38 39.70
N ALA A 31 5.98 17.40 40.39
CA ALA A 31 5.53 18.78 40.23
C ALA A 31 5.83 19.29 38.80
N ALA A 32 7.01 19.00 38.26
CA ALA A 32 7.38 19.37 36.89
C ALA A 32 6.52 18.68 35.84
N THR A 33 6.18 17.39 36.05
CA THR A 33 5.31 16.63 35.15
C THR A 33 3.89 17.19 35.17
N ILE A 34 3.36 17.51 36.35
CA ILE A 34 2.03 18.11 36.50
C ILE A 34 2.01 19.51 35.83
N ALA A 35 3.03 20.34 36.07
CA ALA A 35 3.15 21.65 35.47
C ALA A 35 3.22 21.54 33.93
N PHE A 36 3.98 20.60 33.38
CA PHE A 36 4.07 20.37 31.94
C PHE A 36 2.75 19.94 31.34
N LEU A 37 1.98 19.06 32.02
CA LEU A 37 0.68 18.61 31.55
C LEU A 37 -0.40 19.72 31.62
N TRP A 38 -0.27 20.65 32.57
CA TRP A 38 -1.25 21.71 32.76
C TRP A 38 -0.92 23.02 32.01
N THR A 39 0.38 23.28 31.78
CA THR A 39 0.87 24.49 31.09
C THR A 39 1.35 24.23 29.67
N GLY A 40 1.32 22.97 29.24
CA GLY A 40 1.64 22.56 27.87
C GLY A 40 0.83 23.41 26.87
N PRO A 41 1.38 23.75 25.70
CA PRO A 41 0.69 24.52 24.70
C PRO A 41 -0.63 23.82 24.36
N LYS A 42 -1.75 24.47 24.67
CA LYS A 42 -3.08 23.97 24.28
C LYS A 42 -3.06 23.73 22.78
N PRO A 43 -3.46 22.54 22.30
CA PRO A 43 -3.54 22.31 20.86
C PRO A 43 -4.39 23.42 20.26
N LYS A 44 -3.85 24.13 19.28
CA LYS A 44 -4.63 25.13 18.53
C LYS A 44 -5.86 24.40 17.99
N PRO A 45 -7.07 24.97 18.19
CA PRO A 45 -8.26 24.39 17.61
C PRO A 45 -7.99 24.19 16.12
N ALA A 46 -8.23 22.97 15.62
CA ALA A 46 -8.10 22.71 14.20
C ALA A 46 -8.97 23.73 13.44
N PRO A 47 -8.44 24.34 12.36
CA PRO A 47 -9.27 25.25 11.56
C PRO A 47 -10.56 24.51 11.19
N PRO A 48 -11.70 25.21 11.19
CA PRO A 48 -12.97 24.58 10.83
C PRO A 48 -12.81 23.88 9.49
N PHE A 49 -13.27 22.64 9.43
CA PHE A 49 -13.27 21.86 8.19
C PHE A 49 -14.11 22.62 7.16
N VAL A 50 -13.45 23.39 6.31
CA VAL A 50 -14.09 23.98 5.13
C VAL A 50 -14.16 22.86 4.11
N PRO A 51 -15.36 22.34 3.74
CA PRO A 51 -15.46 21.35 2.69
C PRO A 51 -14.87 21.96 1.44
N LYS A 52 -13.67 21.52 1.06
CA LYS A 52 -13.09 21.87 -0.23
C LYS A 52 -14.10 21.36 -1.25
N GLN A 53 -14.76 22.26 -1.98
CA GLN A 53 -15.68 21.87 -3.03
C GLN A 53 -14.96 20.81 -3.86
N ALA A 54 -15.58 19.64 -3.98
CA ALA A 54 -15.04 18.57 -4.80
C ALA A 54 -14.85 19.16 -6.20
N GLN A 55 -13.59 19.40 -6.58
CA GLN A 55 -13.27 19.76 -7.95
C GLN A 55 -13.65 18.54 -8.76
N VAL A 56 -14.76 18.61 -9.48
CA VAL A 56 -15.13 17.60 -10.46
C VAL A 56 -13.97 17.56 -11.45
N ALA A 57 -13.19 16.49 -11.41
CA ALA A 57 -12.11 16.29 -12.36
C ALA A 57 -12.70 16.42 -13.78
N PRO A 58 -12.00 17.09 -14.72
CA PRO A 58 -12.46 17.20 -16.10
C PRO A 58 -12.85 15.81 -16.58
N LYS A 59 -14.06 15.67 -17.13
CA LYS A 59 -14.56 14.41 -17.66
C LYS A 59 -13.58 13.95 -18.76
N GLU A 60 -12.79 12.94 -18.46
CA GLU A 60 -11.83 12.38 -19.44
C GLU A 60 -12.60 11.93 -20.67
N ARG A 61 -12.07 12.27 -21.85
CA ARG A 61 -12.72 11.88 -23.12
C ARG A 61 -12.42 10.40 -23.37
N THR A 62 -13.47 9.63 -23.65
CA THR A 62 -13.32 8.26 -24.11
C THR A 62 -12.69 8.24 -25.50
N VAL A 63 -11.73 7.36 -25.69
CA VAL A 63 -11.03 7.14 -26.96
C VAL A 63 -11.17 5.67 -27.38
N PRO A 64 -11.00 5.32 -28.66
CA PRO A 64 -10.89 3.94 -29.08
C PRO A 64 -9.81 3.21 -28.30
N PHE A 65 -10.05 1.94 -27.96
CA PHE A 65 -9.10 1.15 -27.21
C PHE A 65 -7.82 0.90 -28.02
N ASP A 66 -6.68 1.20 -27.42
CA ASP A 66 -5.36 1.12 -28.08
C ASP A 66 -4.98 -0.36 -28.28
N PRO A 67 -4.68 -0.81 -29.52
CA PRO A 67 -4.22 -2.17 -29.78
C PRO A 67 -2.97 -2.57 -28.98
N ALA A 68 -2.04 -1.62 -28.73
CA ALA A 68 -0.86 -1.88 -27.92
C ALA A 68 -1.22 -2.18 -26.44
N ALA A 69 -2.25 -1.54 -25.90
CA ALA A 69 -2.76 -1.85 -24.58
C ALA A 69 -3.37 -3.27 -24.52
N LYS A 70 -4.05 -3.68 -25.59
CA LYS A 70 -4.59 -5.03 -25.71
C LYS A 70 -3.48 -6.09 -25.67
N GLU A 71 -2.44 -5.89 -26.46
CA GLU A 71 -1.29 -6.81 -26.52
C GLU A 71 -0.62 -6.96 -25.15
N VAL A 72 -0.39 -5.85 -24.43
CA VAL A 72 0.18 -5.87 -23.08
C VAL A 72 -0.72 -6.66 -22.13
N GLY A 73 -2.03 -6.48 -22.19
CA GLY A 73 -2.98 -7.20 -21.37
C GLY A 73 -2.96 -8.71 -21.63
N GLU A 74 -2.94 -9.13 -22.89
CA GLU A 74 -2.87 -10.54 -23.28
C GLU A 74 -1.55 -11.19 -22.82
N ARG A 75 -0.42 -10.53 -23.04
CA ARG A 75 0.90 -11.01 -22.59
C ARG A 75 1.01 -11.06 -21.06
N PHE A 76 0.41 -10.11 -20.35
CA PHE A 76 0.33 -10.16 -18.89
C PHE A 76 -0.43 -11.38 -18.39
N ILE A 77 -1.58 -11.71 -18.99
CA ILE A 77 -2.34 -12.90 -18.63
C ILE A 77 -1.50 -14.16 -18.85
N GLU A 78 -0.82 -14.26 -19.97
CA GLU A 78 0.01 -15.41 -20.28
C GLU A 78 1.23 -15.54 -19.36
N THR A 79 1.92 -14.45 -19.11
CA THR A 79 3.21 -14.47 -18.40
C THR A 79 3.07 -14.41 -16.89
N ALA A 80 2.27 -13.45 -16.37
CA ALA A 80 2.08 -13.22 -14.93
C ALA A 80 0.98 -14.09 -14.33
N VAL A 81 -0.21 -14.10 -14.92
CA VAL A 81 -1.39 -14.78 -14.34
C VAL A 81 -1.23 -16.30 -14.43
N GLN A 82 -0.74 -16.81 -15.56
CA GLN A 82 -0.44 -18.25 -15.73
C GLN A 82 0.94 -18.67 -15.21
N ARG A 83 1.76 -17.73 -14.73
CA ARG A 83 3.12 -18.00 -14.23
C ARG A 83 4.08 -18.61 -15.27
N LYS A 84 3.85 -18.41 -16.58
CA LYS A 84 4.67 -19.01 -17.63
C LYS A 84 6.02 -18.32 -17.81
N ASN A 85 6.07 -16.97 -17.69
CA ASN A 85 7.28 -16.18 -17.86
C ASN A 85 7.27 -14.96 -16.92
N LEU A 86 7.71 -15.17 -15.68
CA LEU A 86 7.73 -14.15 -14.65
C LEU A 86 8.73 -13.03 -14.93
N GLU A 87 9.83 -13.33 -15.63
CA GLU A 87 10.82 -12.32 -15.98
C GLU A 87 10.24 -11.28 -16.96
N GLU A 88 9.60 -11.73 -18.01
CA GLU A 88 8.91 -10.88 -18.94
C GLU A 88 7.79 -10.10 -18.25
N SER A 89 6.98 -10.77 -17.44
CA SER A 89 5.85 -10.15 -16.75
C SER A 89 6.25 -8.99 -15.85
N TYR A 90 7.45 -9.01 -15.29
CA TYR A 90 7.98 -7.92 -14.48
C TYR A 90 8.02 -6.59 -15.24
N HIS A 91 8.34 -6.66 -16.52
CA HIS A 91 8.42 -5.48 -17.39
C HIS A 91 7.06 -5.03 -17.94
N LEU A 92 6.05 -5.89 -17.90
CA LEU A 92 4.68 -5.57 -18.30
C LEU A 92 3.85 -4.92 -17.19
N VAL A 93 4.36 -4.90 -15.95
CA VAL A 93 3.61 -4.45 -14.78
C VAL A 93 4.13 -3.11 -14.28
N ALA A 94 3.22 -2.20 -13.96
CA ALA A 94 3.54 -0.89 -13.40
C ALA A 94 4.19 -0.99 -12.01
N PRO A 95 5.01 -0.01 -11.61
CA PRO A 95 5.65 0.01 -10.29
C PRO A 95 4.66 -0.13 -9.14
N ALA A 96 3.48 0.47 -9.25
CA ALA A 96 2.42 0.39 -8.24
C ALA A 96 1.95 -1.06 -8.01
N LEU A 97 1.69 -1.83 -9.07
CA LEU A 97 1.27 -3.23 -8.96
C LEU A 97 2.44 -4.15 -8.59
N ARG A 98 3.70 -3.76 -8.90
CA ARG A 98 4.88 -4.50 -8.42
C ARG A 98 5.03 -4.48 -6.89
N GLY A 99 4.48 -3.49 -6.19
CA GLY A 99 4.52 -3.43 -4.73
C GLY A 99 5.93 -3.40 -4.14
N GLY A 100 6.91 -2.83 -4.85
CA GLY A 100 8.30 -2.77 -4.40
C GLY A 100 9.12 -4.05 -4.62
N PHE A 101 8.55 -5.10 -5.22
CA PHE A 101 9.29 -6.33 -5.54
C PHE A 101 10.40 -6.07 -6.57
N SER A 102 11.60 -6.55 -6.26
CA SER A 102 12.69 -6.63 -7.24
C SER A 102 12.44 -7.78 -8.25
N LEU A 103 13.12 -7.75 -9.38
CA LEU A 103 13.01 -8.83 -10.39
C LEU A 103 13.33 -10.22 -9.77
N LYS A 104 14.34 -10.30 -8.89
CA LYS A 104 14.69 -11.54 -8.20
C LYS A 104 13.55 -12.07 -7.33
N GLN A 105 12.90 -11.20 -6.57
CA GLN A 105 11.72 -11.57 -5.77
C GLN A 105 10.52 -11.91 -6.64
N TRP A 106 10.30 -11.17 -7.73
CA TRP A 106 9.22 -11.43 -8.67
C TRP A 106 9.32 -12.82 -9.30
N LYS A 107 10.51 -13.25 -9.68
CA LYS A 107 10.79 -14.57 -10.25
C LYS A 107 10.51 -15.75 -9.31
N THR A 108 10.35 -15.52 -8.01
CA THR A 108 9.94 -16.58 -7.06
C THR A 108 8.48 -17.01 -7.24
N GLY A 109 7.66 -16.20 -7.93
CA GLY A 109 6.23 -16.44 -8.10
C GLY A 109 5.33 -15.97 -6.96
N ALA A 110 5.90 -15.59 -5.81
CA ALA A 110 5.15 -14.99 -4.70
C ALA A 110 4.92 -13.48 -4.97
N ILE A 111 4.10 -13.16 -5.96
CA ILE A 111 3.87 -11.81 -6.48
C ILE A 111 2.42 -11.36 -6.21
N PRO A 112 2.13 -10.05 -6.14
CA PRO A 112 0.79 -9.51 -5.87
C PRO A 112 -0.15 -9.60 -7.09
N VAL A 113 -0.04 -10.69 -7.84
CA VAL A 113 -0.91 -11.01 -8.97
C VAL A 113 -1.60 -12.34 -8.67
N ILE A 114 -2.93 -12.34 -8.63
CA ILE A 114 -3.70 -13.56 -8.40
C ILE A 114 -3.51 -14.50 -9.58
N PRO A 115 -2.98 -15.72 -9.38
CA PRO A 115 -2.79 -16.68 -10.44
C PRO A 115 -4.12 -17.29 -10.87
N TYR A 116 -4.21 -17.64 -12.16
CA TYR A 116 -5.34 -18.36 -12.69
C TYR A 116 -4.90 -19.27 -13.87
N PRO A 117 -5.31 -20.54 -13.92
CA PRO A 117 -4.93 -21.48 -14.97
C PRO A 117 -5.75 -21.25 -16.25
N ALA A 118 -5.60 -20.07 -16.86
CA ALA A 118 -6.36 -19.68 -18.04
C ALA A 118 -6.03 -20.56 -19.25
N ASP A 119 -7.05 -20.87 -20.05
CA ASP A 119 -6.90 -21.44 -21.39
C ASP A 119 -6.72 -20.29 -22.41
N THR A 120 -5.48 -19.99 -22.76
CA THR A 120 -5.18 -18.93 -23.74
C THR A 120 -5.35 -19.36 -25.20
N SER A 121 -5.65 -20.65 -25.46
CA SER A 121 -6.02 -21.10 -26.80
C SER A 121 -7.43 -20.63 -27.20
N ARG A 122 -8.22 -20.23 -26.24
CA ARG A 122 -9.56 -19.68 -26.42
C ARG A 122 -9.52 -18.17 -26.27
N ALA A 123 -10.10 -17.46 -27.23
CA ALA A 123 -10.29 -16.01 -27.10
C ALA A 123 -11.15 -15.73 -25.86
N ALA A 124 -10.55 -15.07 -24.87
CA ALA A 124 -11.29 -14.64 -23.68
C ALA A 124 -12.25 -13.51 -24.06
N PRO A 125 -13.54 -13.59 -23.72
CA PRO A 125 -14.45 -12.46 -23.87
C PRO A 125 -13.92 -11.29 -23.04
N VAL A 126 -13.64 -10.17 -23.72
CA VAL A 126 -13.15 -8.92 -23.11
C VAL A 126 -14.19 -7.84 -23.35
N LYS A 127 -14.63 -7.22 -22.26
CA LYS A 127 -15.47 -6.02 -22.32
C LYS A 127 -14.63 -4.83 -21.88
N ILE A 128 -14.59 -3.79 -22.70
CA ILE A 128 -13.98 -2.52 -22.35
C ILE A 128 -14.97 -1.80 -21.41
N ASP A 129 -14.57 -1.54 -20.19
CA ASP A 129 -15.36 -0.76 -19.24
C ASP A 129 -15.19 0.73 -19.51
N TYR A 130 -13.93 1.18 -19.62
CA TYR A 130 -13.59 2.49 -20.14
C TYR A 130 -12.23 2.46 -20.88
N SER A 131 -12.06 3.40 -21.78
CA SER A 131 -10.79 3.65 -22.47
C SER A 131 -10.60 5.16 -22.60
N TYR A 132 -9.56 5.67 -21.99
CA TYR A 132 -9.08 7.04 -22.05
C TYR A 132 -7.70 7.09 -22.69
N GLU A 133 -7.20 8.28 -22.97
CA GLU A 133 -5.91 8.44 -23.64
C GLU A 133 -4.77 7.71 -22.91
N ASN A 134 -4.74 7.77 -21.57
CA ASN A 134 -3.65 7.21 -20.76
C ASN A 134 -4.09 6.11 -19.80
N LYS A 135 -5.35 5.69 -19.85
CA LYS A 135 -5.89 4.65 -18.95
C LYS A 135 -6.95 3.84 -19.65
N ALA A 136 -6.98 2.55 -19.35
CA ALA A 136 -8.06 1.67 -19.78
C ALA A 136 -8.38 0.65 -18.68
N LEU A 137 -9.65 0.28 -18.55
CA LEU A 137 -10.11 -0.80 -17.70
C LEU A 137 -10.88 -1.81 -18.54
N LEU A 138 -10.49 -3.07 -18.41
CA LEU A 138 -11.09 -4.20 -19.10
C LEU A 138 -11.72 -5.14 -18.10
N VAL A 139 -12.87 -5.68 -18.45
CA VAL A 139 -13.49 -6.81 -17.79
C VAL A 139 -13.20 -8.05 -18.61
N VAL A 140 -12.41 -8.97 -18.08
CA VAL A 140 -11.90 -10.14 -18.80
C VAL A 140 -12.47 -11.41 -18.17
N LEU A 141 -13.19 -12.22 -18.94
CA LEU A 141 -13.63 -13.54 -18.51
C LEU A 141 -12.56 -14.57 -18.88
N LEU A 142 -11.93 -15.16 -17.87
CA LEU A 142 -10.98 -16.25 -18.06
C LEU A 142 -11.66 -17.60 -17.94
N LEU A 143 -11.46 -18.42 -18.94
CA LEU A 143 -11.86 -19.82 -18.96
C LEU A 143 -10.69 -20.66 -18.45
N PRO A 144 -10.94 -21.65 -17.57
CA PRO A 144 -9.85 -22.50 -17.07
C PRO A 144 -9.42 -23.51 -18.14
N LYS A 145 -8.17 -23.97 -18.03
CA LYS A 145 -7.69 -25.11 -18.83
C LYS A 145 -8.54 -26.34 -18.58
N HIS A 146 -8.73 -27.13 -19.64
CA HIS A 146 -9.44 -28.39 -19.57
C HIS A 146 -8.82 -29.31 -18.51
N GLY A 147 -9.64 -30.00 -17.72
CA GLY A 147 -9.18 -30.91 -16.66
C GLY A 147 -8.82 -30.23 -15.33
N THR A 148 -8.98 -28.91 -15.20
CA THR A 148 -8.85 -28.22 -13.91
C THR A 148 -10.20 -28.14 -13.20
N HIS A 149 -10.21 -28.25 -11.86
CA HIS A 149 -11.45 -28.08 -11.05
C HIS A 149 -11.80 -26.60 -10.78
N VAL A 150 -11.18 -25.66 -11.52
CA VAL A 150 -11.39 -24.23 -11.38
C VAL A 150 -12.58 -23.79 -12.24
N LYS A 151 -13.44 -22.91 -11.70
CA LYS A 151 -14.59 -22.37 -12.45
C LYS A 151 -14.16 -21.15 -13.27
N PRO A 152 -14.84 -20.85 -14.41
CA PRO A 152 -14.66 -19.59 -15.11
C PRO A 152 -14.76 -18.40 -14.15
N GLN A 153 -13.87 -17.45 -14.30
CA GLN A 153 -13.80 -16.29 -13.43
C GLN A 153 -13.55 -15.00 -14.21
N THR A 154 -14.25 -13.95 -13.82
CA THR A 154 -14.07 -12.62 -14.39
C THR A 154 -13.08 -11.82 -13.57
N PHE A 155 -12.23 -11.07 -14.26
CA PHE A 155 -11.24 -10.19 -13.65
C PHE A 155 -11.34 -8.78 -14.21
N LEU A 156 -10.93 -7.82 -13.40
CA LEU A 156 -10.63 -6.46 -13.82
C LEU A 156 -9.15 -6.35 -14.16
N LEU A 157 -8.87 -5.85 -15.35
CA LEU A 157 -7.53 -5.58 -15.83
C LEU A 157 -7.41 -4.09 -16.13
N GLY A 158 -6.66 -3.37 -15.31
CA GLY A 158 -6.33 -1.96 -15.50
C GLY A 158 -5.00 -1.79 -16.21
N LEU A 159 -4.97 -0.84 -17.14
CA LEU A 159 -3.79 -0.49 -17.93
C LEU A 159 -3.58 1.02 -17.87
N SER A 160 -2.34 1.43 -17.68
CA SER A 160 -1.93 2.83 -17.72
C SER A 160 -0.77 3.03 -18.68
N ALA A 161 -0.78 4.14 -19.41
CA ALA A 161 0.31 4.52 -20.29
C ALA A 161 1.36 5.32 -19.53
N PHE A 162 2.61 4.95 -19.69
CA PHE A 162 3.79 5.58 -19.11
C PHE A 162 4.70 6.14 -20.19
N GLY A 163 5.49 7.16 -19.82
CA GLY A 163 6.37 7.84 -20.76
C GLY A 163 5.66 8.89 -21.61
N LYS A 164 6.39 9.51 -22.54
CA LYS A 164 5.88 10.55 -23.45
C LYS A 164 6.42 10.33 -24.86
N GLY A 165 5.65 10.73 -25.88
CA GLY A 165 6.04 10.64 -27.28
C GLY A 165 6.43 9.22 -27.68
N LYS A 166 7.61 9.05 -28.27
CA LYS A 166 8.10 7.74 -28.76
C LYS A 166 8.38 6.72 -27.64
N ASN A 167 8.55 7.18 -26.40
CA ASN A 167 8.79 6.32 -25.23
C ASN A 167 7.50 5.96 -24.49
N ARG A 168 6.35 6.31 -25.03
CA ARG A 168 5.05 5.96 -24.45
C ARG A 168 4.80 4.47 -24.62
N HIS A 169 4.48 3.80 -23.50
CA HIS A 169 4.19 2.37 -23.47
C HIS A 169 3.14 2.07 -22.42
N TRP A 170 2.36 1.01 -22.62
CA TRP A 170 1.34 0.56 -21.69
C TRP A 170 1.91 -0.43 -20.67
N LEU A 171 1.43 -0.34 -19.43
CA LEU A 171 1.73 -1.30 -18.36
C LEU A 171 0.44 -1.63 -17.61
N VAL A 172 0.38 -2.84 -17.06
CA VAL A 172 -0.71 -3.27 -16.18
C VAL A 172 -0.50 -2.65 -14.80
N ASP A 173 -1.46 -1.88 -14.33
CA ASP A 173 -1.43 -1.22 -13.02
C ASP A 173 -2.45 -1.77 -12.03
N TYR A 174 -3.42 -2.55 -12.52
CA TYR A 174 -4.47 -3.14 -11.68
C TYR A 174 -4.85 -4.54 -12.15
N TRP A 175 -4.99 -5.47 -11.20
CA TRP A 175 -5.48 -6.82 -11.44
C TRP A 175 -6.24 -7.33 -10.22
N ALA A 176 -7.54 -7.62 -10.37
CA ALA A 176 -8.37 -8.14 -9.30
C ALA A 176 -9.55 -8.98 -9.84
N PRO A 177 -10.09 -9.92 -9.07
CA PRO A 177 -11.34 -10.58 -9.39
C PRO A 177 -12.47 -9.56 -9.50
N PHE A 178 -13.34 -9.74 -10.48
CA PHE A 178 -14.58 -8.97 -10.59
C PHE A 178 -15.62 -9.56 -9.65
N GLY A 179 -16.04 -8.80 -8.67
CA GLY A 179 -17.05 -9.19 -7.69
C GLY A 179 -16.69 -8.74 -6.27
N ALA A 180 -17.70 -8.54 -5.45
CA ALA A 180 -17.49 -8.25 -4.03
C ALA A 180 -16.81 -9.45 -3.34
N PRO A 181 -15.83 -9.25 -2.47
CA PRO A 181 -15.32 -10.32 -1.62
C PRO A 181 -16.50 -10.92 -0.84
N LYS A 182 -16.64 -12.24 -0.87
CA LYS A 182 -17.61 -12.92 -0.01
C LYS A 182 -17.19 -12.67 1.44
N ILE A 183 -17.93 -11.84 2.16
CA ILE A 183 -17.76 -11.68 3.60
C ILE A 183 -18.23 -13.01 4.20
N PRO A 184 -17.39 -13.74 4.96
CA PRO A 184 -17.85 -14.90 5.71
C PRO A 184 -18.99 -14.45 6.62
N GLN A 185 -20.17 -15.03 6.44
CA GLN A 185 -21.25 -14.86 7.41
C GLN A 185 -20.86 -15.72 8.60
N GLY A 186 -20.44 -15.07 9.70
CA GLY A 186 -20.19 -15.73 10.98
C GLY A 186 -21.46 -16.29 11.61
#